data_4ed5a6a7c02a3982357b1770a4fad758
#
_entry.id   4ed5a6a7c02a3982357b1770a4fad758
#
_cell.length_a   1.000
_cell.length_b   1.000
_cell.length_c   1.000
_cell.angle_alpha   90.00
_cell.angle_beta   90.00
_cell.angle_gamma   90.00
#
_symmetry.space_group_name_H-M   'P 1'
#
loop_
_entity.id
_entity.type
_entity.pdbx_description
1 polymer ?
#
loop_
_entity_poly.entity_id
_entity_poly.type
_entity_poly.pdbx_seq_one_letter_code
_entity_poly.pdbx_strand_id
1 'polypeptide(L)'
;TFDDGPSMNTQKVLDILAVYDAKATFFVTGTNENYYDLIKKAHDQGHTIGLHTYIHEYDQIYNSSSAYFSDLKKIEDLVYSQIGSVPKYIRFPGGSSNQVSKKYCHKIMSKLTKEVVNRGYQYYDWNEDSEDGSGQLSVKQLIKNATASTEKNIMLLFHDANGKENSLKAIGPVIQYYQNKGYVFKGIDDSSFVVHHSVNN
;
A
#
# COMPACT_ATOMS: atom_id res chain seq x y z
N THR A 1 2.00 -2.64 -5.72
CA THR A 1 1.16 -1.99 -4.69
C THR A 1 1.71 -0.61 -4.39
N PHE A 2 0.84 0.33 -4.05
CA PHE A 2 1.17 1.72 -3.73
C PHE A 2 0.57 2.10 -2.39
N ASP A 3 1.38 2.65 -1.48
CA ASP A 3 0.97 3.09 -0.15
C ASP A 3 0.90 4.63 -0.08
N ASP A 4 0.22 5.18 0.93
CA ASP A 4 0.13 6.60 1.32
C ASP A 4 -0.70 7.52 0.42
N GLY A 5 -1.17 7.07 -0.72
CA GLY A 5 -2.09 7.85 -1.56
C GLY A 5 -3.48 8.04 -0.91
N PRO A 6 -4.36 8.85 -1.53
CA PRO A 6 -4.13 9.59 -2.78
C PRO A 6 -3.28 10.86 -2.61
N SER A 7 -2.57 11.22 -3.65
CA SER A 7 -1.71 12.39 -3.69
C SER A 7 -1.74 13.10 -5.06
N MET A 8 -1.00 14.18 -5.20
CA MET A 8 -0.79 14.84 -6.50
C MET A 8 -0.12 13.92 -7.54
N ASN A 9 0.46 12.81 -7.12
CA ASN A 9 1.11 11.83 -7.97
C ASN A 9 0.17 10.72 -8.44
N THR A 10 -0.92 10.46 -7.73
CA THR A 10 -1.85 9.34 -8.02
C THR A 10 -2.32 9.34 -9.47
N GLN A 11 -2.70 10.51 -10.02
CA GLN A 11 -3.11 10.59 -11.43
C GLN A 11 -2.00 10.14 -12.37
N LYS A 12 -0.75 10.53 -12.11
CA LYS A 12 0.39 10.15 -12.95
C LYS A 12 0.70 8.65 -12.84
N VAL A 13 0.53 8.07 -11.64
CA VAL A 13 0.64 6.61 -11.43
C VAL A 13 -0.41 5.88 -12.26
N LEU A 14 -1.67 6.32 -12.21
CA LEU A 14 -2.76 5.75 -13.01
C LEU A 14 -2.47 5.83 -14.52
N ASP A 15 -1.98 6.98 -14.99
CA ASP A 15 -1.62 7.17 -16.40
C ASP A 15 -0.49 6.22 -16.84
N ILE A 16 0.54 6.03 -16.00
CA ILE A 16 1.61 5.07 -16.27
C ILE A 16 1.06 3.65 -16.31
N LEU A 17 0.26 3.24 -15.32
CA LEU A 17 -0.33 1.91 -15.28
C LEU A 17 -1.18 1.61 -16.53
N ALA A 18 -1.93 2.60 -17.00
CA ALA A 18 -2.73 2.49 -18.22
C ALA A 18 -1.88 2.27 -19.47
N VAL A 19 -0.73 2.96 -19.60
CA VAL A 19 0.20 2.76 -20.73
C VAL A 19 0.69 1.34 -20.85
N TYR A 20 0.89 0.65 -19.72
CA TYR A 20 1.41 -0.72 -19.67
C TYR A 20 0.32 -1.79 -19.50
N ASP A 21 -0.97 -1.42 -19.53
CA ASP A 21 -2.10 -2.30 -19.20
C ASP A 21 -1.88 -3.07 -17.89
N ALA A 22 -1.31 -2.39 -16.89
CA ALA A 22 -1.00 -2.94 -15.59
C ALA A 22 -2.09 -2.59 -14.58
N LYS A 23 -2.42 -3.52 -13.69
CA LYS A 23 -3.31 -3.26 -12.54
C LYS A 23 -2.51 -3.29 -11.24
N ALA A 24 -2.98 -2.54 -10.26
CA ALA A 24 -2.31 -2.38 -8.96
C ALA A 24 -3.33 -2.33 -7.82
N THR A 25 -2.82 -2.38 -6.59
CA THR A 25 -3.58 -2.07 -5.38
C THR A 25 -3.03 -0.79 -4.77
N PHE A 26 -3.93 0.11 -4.42
CA PHE A 26 -3.63 1.35 -3.71
C PHE A 26 -4.12 1.21 -2.26
N PHE A 27 -3.19 1.17 -1.31
CA PHE A 27 -3.49 1.25 0.12
C PHE A 27 -3.56 2.71 0.52
N VAL A 28 -4.79 3.22 0.62
CA VAL A 28 -5.06 4.65 0.71
C VAL A 28 -5.16 5.15 2.14
N THR A 29 -4.85 6.44 2.32
CA THR A 29 -4.98 7.18 3.58
C THR A 29 -6.01 8.30 3.48
N GLY A 30 -6.38 8.89 4.61
CA GLY A 30 -7.24 10.07 4.69
C GLY A 30 -6.47 11.40 4.79
N THR A 31 -5.16 11.40 4.52
CA THR A 31 -4.31 12.57 4.80
C THR A 31 -4.46 13.72 3.80
N ASN A 32 -5.13 13.51 2.65
CA ASN A 32 -5.08 14.47 1.54
C ASN A 32 -6.43 14.62 0.82
N GLU A 33 -7.35 15.35 1.43
CA GLU A 33 -8.74 15.49 0.98
C GLU A 33 -8.90 16.03 -0.44
N ASN A 34 -7.93 16.84 -0.91
CA ASN A 34 -7.96 17.41 -2.26
C ASN A 34 -7.88 16.38 -3.38
N TYR A 35 -7.56 15.13 -3.06
CA TYR A 35 -7.36 14.04 -4.04
C TYR A 35 -8.25 12.82 -3.80
N TYR A 36 -9.26 12.91 -2.92
CA TYR A 36 -10.14 11.77 -2.60
C TYR A 36 -10.87 11.22 -3.83
N ASP A 37 -11.21 12.06 -4.80
CA ASP A 37 -11.81 11.67 -6.07
C ASP A 37 -10.94 10.68 -6.87
N LEU A 38 -9.62 10.69 -6.67
CA LEU A 38 -8.70 9.76 -7.30
C LEU A 38 -8.82 8.33 -6.74
N ILE A 39 -9.38 8.14 -5.55
CA ILE A 39 -9.74 6.80 -5.01
C ILE A 39 -10.80 6.17 -5.91
N LYS A 40 -11.88 6.92 -6.19
CA LYS A 40 -12.91 6.47 -7.11
C LYS A 40 -12.36 6.21 -8.51
N LYS A 41 -11.53 7.12 -9.00
CA LYS A 41 -10.93 7.00 -10.34
C LYS A 41 -10.05 5.75 -10.47
N ALA A 42 -9.21 5.45 -9.48
CA ALA A 42 -8.41 4.22 -9.45
C ALA A 42 -9.30 2.97 -9.46
N HIS A 43 -10.35 2.96 -8.64
CA HIS A 43 -11.33 1.88 -8.61
C HIS A 43 -12.03 1.69 -9.96
N ASP A 44 -12.53 2.76 -10.57
CA ASP A 44 -13.26 2.72 -11.85
C ASP A 44 -12.36 2.25 -13.01
N GLN A 45 -11.04 2.44 -12.90
CA GLN A 45 -10.05 1.92 -13.84
C GLN A 45 -9.67 0.45 -13.56
N GLY A 46 -10.32 -0.21 -12.61
CA GLY A 46 -10.11 -1.62 -12.29
C GLY A 46 -8.89 -1.90 -11.42
N HIS A 47 -8.40 -0.91 -10.69
CA HIS A 47 -7.42 -1.12 -9.63
C HIS A 47 -8.13 -1.51 -8.33
N THR A 48 -7.42 -2.21 -7.45
CA THR A 48 -7.92 -2.55 -6.12
C THR A 48 -7.64 -1.41 -5.16
N ILE A 49 -8.61 -1.07 -4.31
CA ILE A 49 -8.43 -0.16 -3.19
C ILE A 49 -8.25 -0.98 -1.92
N GLY A 50 -7.22 -0.68 -1.14
CA GLY A 50 -6.98 -1.20 0.20
C GLY A 50 -6.91 -0.06 1.21
N LEU A 51 -6.87 -0.39 2.50
CA LEU A 51 -6.89 0.58 3.60
C LEU A 51 -5.49 0.67 4.23
N HIS A 52 -4.98 1.91 4.43
CA HIS A 52 -3.67 2.15 5.05
C HIS A 52 -3.74 3.05 6.28
N THR A 53 -4.86 3.14 6.96
CA THR A 53 -5.22 4.06 8.04
C THR A 53 -5.65 5.45 7.53
N TYR A 54 -6.34 6.21 8.39
CA TYR A 54 -6.82 7.54 8.02
C TYR A 54 -5.73 8.59 8.20
N ILE A 55 -5.06 8.65 9.37
CA ILE A 55 -4.10 9.71 9.70
C ILE A 55 -2.64 9.35 9.50
N HIS A 56 -2.27 8.07 9.43
CA HIS A 56 -0.91 7.57 9.27
C HIS A 56 0.11 8.06 10.33
N GLU A 57 -0.35 8.47 11.51
CA GLU A 57 0.50 8.94 12.61
C GLU A 57 0.70 7.82 13.64
N TYR A 58 1.92 7.31 13.77
CA TYR A 58 2.25 6.12 14.57
C TYR A 58 1.90 6.24 16.04
N ASP A 59 2.10 7.41 16.64
CA ASP A 59 1.77 7.70 18.04
C ASP A 59 0.26 7.70 18.31
N GLN A 60 -0.53 7.95 17.29
CA GLN A 60 -1.98 7.92 17.37
C GLN A 60 -2.54 6.54 17.06
N ILE A 61 -2.16 5.96 15.90
CA ILE A 61 -2.74 4.68 15.45
C ILE A 61 -2.24 3.48 16.25
N TYR A 62 -0.99 3.50 16.73
CA TYR A 62 -0.40 2.38 17.48
C TYR A 62 -0.40 2.56 18.99
N ASN A 63 -1.11 3.55 19.51
CA ASN A 63 -1.27 3.78 20.94
C ASN A 63 -2.07 2.64 21.62
N SER A 64 -3.07 2.09 20.93
CA SER A 64 -3.86 0.94 21.39
C SER A 64 -4.58 0.29 20.21
N SER A 65 -5.08 -0.95 20.39
CA SER A 65 -5.95 -1.59 19.40
C SER A 65 -7.21 -0.74 19.14
N SER A 66 -7.80 -0.16 20.17
CA SER A 66 -8.98 0.70 20.03
C SER A 66 -8.68 1.93 19.17
N ALA A 67 -7.53 2.58 19.36
CA ALA A 67 -7.10 3.71 18.56
C ALA A 67 -6.93 3.32 17.08
N TYR A 68 -6.25 2.18 16.82
CA TYR A 68 -6.09 1.67 15.46
C TYR A 68 -7.43 1.42 14.76
N PHE A 69 -8.36 0.70 15.41
CA PHE A 69 -9.65 0.39 14.80
C PHE A 69 -10.58 1.62 14.67
N SER A 70 -10.45 2.59 15.57
CA SER A 70 -11.16 3.88 15.41
C SER A 70 -10.68 4.65 14.20
N ASP A 71 -9.39 4.63 13.92
CA ASP A 71 -8.80 5.25 12.75
C ASP A 71 -9.11 4.47 11.48
N LEU A 72 -9.00 3.12 11.51
CA LEU A 72 -9.38 2.24 10.42
C LEU A 72 -10.84 2.47 9.99
N LYS A 73 -11.74 2.67 10.95
CA LYS A 73 -13.15 2.97 10.64
C LYS A 73 -13.32 4.28 9.87
N LYS A 74 -12.51 5.29 10.14
CA LYS A 74 -12.57 6.57 9.40
C LYS A 74 -12.15 6.40 7.95
N ILE A 75 -11.09 5.63 7.68
CA ILE A 75 -10.68 5.37 6.30
C ILE A 75 -11.67 4.47 5.57
N GLU A 76 -12.32 3.51 6.26
CA GLU A 76 -13.44 2.75 5.68
C GLU A 76 -14.58 3.66 5.23
N ASP A 77 -15.01 4.60 6.11
CA ASP A 77 -16.10 5.52 5.80
C ASP A 77 -15.74 6.43 4.62
N LEU A 78 -14.49 6.90 4.56
CA LEU A 78 -14.00 7.65 3.41
C LEU A 78 -14.06 6.81 2.13
N VAL A 79 -13.49 5.61 2.13
CA VAL A 79 -13.46 4.75 0.94
C VAL A 79 -14.88 4.37 0.51
N TYR A 80 -15.74 4.04 1.47
CA TYR A 80 -17.16 3.78 1.18
C TYR A 80 -17.85 4.95 0.49
N SER A 81 -17.57 6.19 0.94
CA SER A 81 -18.13 7.40 0.31
C SER A 81 -17.68 7.58 -1.15
N GLN A 82 -16.50 7.07 -1.51
CA GLN A 82 -15.93 7.20 -2.84
C GLN A 82 -16.36 6.07 -3.80
N ILE A 83 -16.40 4.83 -3.32
CA ILE A 83 -16.61 3.65 -4.19
C ILE A 83 -17.84 2.80 -3.82
N GLY A 84 -18.59 3.16 -2.78
CA GLY A 84 -19.82 2.46 -2.37
C GLY A 84 -19.61 1.08 -1.74
N SER A 85 -18.37 0.70 -1.45
CA SER A 85 -18.01 -0.56 -0.78
C SER A 85 -16.85 -0.37 0.17
N VAL A 86 -16.72 -1.26 1.17
CA VAL A 86 -15.60 -1.25 2.12
C VAL A 86 -14.62 -2.35 1.74
N PRO A 87 -13.36 -2.01 1.42
CA PRO A 87 -12.33 -3.01 1.17
C PRO A 87 -12.01 -3.81 2.43
N LYS A 88 -11.70 -5.10 2.25
CA LYS A 88 -11.21 -5.96 3.34
C LYS A 88 -9.69 -6.14 3.35
N TYR A 89 -9.00 -5.52 2.41
CA TYR A 89 -7.54 -5.58 2.31
C TYR A 89 -6.92 -4.39 3.02
N ILE A 90 -5.99 -4.67 3.92
CA ILE A 90 -5.29 -3.63 4.67
C ILE A 90 -3.78 -3.80 4.55
N ARG A 91 -3.06 -2.71 4.72
CA ARG A 91 -1.62 -2.71 5.00
C ARG A 91 -1.35 -1.81 6.21
N PHE A 92 -0.59 -2.34 7.15
CA PHE A 92 -0.19 -1.58 8.33
C PHE A 92 0.87 -0.54 7.95
N PRO A 93 0.78 0.72 8.39
CA PRO A 93 1.89 1.67 8.29
C PRO A 93 3.21 1.10 8.80
N GLY A 94 4.21 1.05 7.91
CA GLY A 94 5.51 0.44 8.18
C GLY A 94 5.52 -1.10 8.18
N GLY A 95 4.42 -1.74 7.74
CA GLY A 95 4.28 -3.20 7.70
C GLY A 95 4.03 -3.86 9.05
N SER A 96 3.68 -5.14 9.02
CA SER A 96 3.38 -5.91 10.23
C SER A 96 4.63 -6.17 11.10
N SER A 97 5.82 -6.07 10.54
CA SER A 97 7.11 -6.25 11.24
C SER A 97 7.68 -4.98 11.84
N ASN A 98 7.01 -3.81 11.70
CA ASN A 98 7.57 -2.55 12.16
C ASN A 98 7.88 -2.57 13.67
N GLN A 99 9.00 -1.96 14.04
CA GLN A 99 9.47 -1.89 15.43
C GLN A 99 9.18 -0.52 16.07
N VAL A 100 8.75 0.46 15.27
CA VAL A 100 8.49 1.82 15.77
C VAL A 100 7.26 1.81 16.66
N SER A 101 6.23 1.06 16.32
CA SER A 101 4.95 0.98 17.03
C SER A 101 5.11 0.54 18.50
N LYS A 102 6.13 -0.28 18.82
CA LYS A 102 6.37 -0.71 20.21
C LYS A 102 6.72 0.41 21.18
N LYS A 103 7.15 1.59 20.65
CA LYS A 103 7.39 2.79 21.47
C LYS A 103 6.10 3.33 22.08
N TYR A 104 4.97 3.08 21.42
CA TYR A 104 3.66 3.59 21.83
C TYR A 104 2.86 2.52 22.58
N CYS A 105 2.92 1.26 22.14
CA CYS A 105 2.28 0.15 22.82
C CYS A 105 3.06 -1.16 22.60
N HIS A 106 3.53 -1.77 23.68
CA HIS A 106 4.29 -3.01 23.62
C HIS A 106 3.43 -4.15 23.04
N LYS A 107 4.00 -4.94 22.12
CA LYS A 107 3.34 -6.06 21.43
C LYS A 107 2.10 -5.66 20.62
N ILE A 108 1.99 -4.40 20.21
CA ILE A 108 0.81 -3.92 19.49
C ILE A 108 0.64 -4.64 18.14
N MET A 109 1.71 -4.89 17.39
CA MET A 109 1.61 -5.56 16.09
C MET A 109 1.20 -7.02 16.25
N SER A 110 1.76 -7.74 17.24
CA SER A 110 1.36 -9.12 17.56
C SER A 110 -0.12 -9.25 17.94
N LYS A 111 -0.71 -8.19 18.45
CA LYS A 111 -2.14 -8.11 18.77
C LYS A 111 -2.96 -7.75 17.55
N LEU A 112 -2.59 -6.66 16.85
CA LEU A 112 -3.34 -6.15 15.71
C LEU A 112 -3.42 -7.13 14.54
N THR A 113 -2.31 -7.84 14.23
CA THR A 113 -2.30 -8.85 13.16
C THR A 113 -3.33 -9.97 13.36
N LYS A 114 -3.59 -10.35 14.62
CA LYS A 114 -4.64 -11.33 14.96
C LYS A 114 -6.03 -10.69 14.92
N GLU A 115 -6.17 -9.49 15.49
CA GLU A 115 -7.46 -8.82 15.61
C GLU A 115 -8.04 -8.42 14.25
N VAL A 116 -7.22 -7.96 13.30
CA VAL A 116 -7.71 -7.60 11.96
C VAL A 116 -8.25 -8.84 11.23
N VAL A 117 -7.55 -9.97 11.31
CA VAL A 117 -8.01 -11.24 10.72
C VAL A 117 -9.31 -11.72 11.37
N ASN A 118 -9.39 -11.67 12.70
CA ASN A 118 -10.61 -12.04 13.43
C ASN A 118 -11.82 -11.15 13.07
N ARG A 119 -11.59 -9.93 12.59
CA ARG A 119 -12.63 -9.00 12.13
C ARG A 119 -12.95 -9.14 10.64
N GLY A 120 -12.32 -10.10 9.95
CA GLY A 120 -12.58 -10.39 8.54
C GLY A 120 -11.73 -9.60 7.54
N TYR A 121 -10.71 -8.87 8.01
CA TYR A 121 -9.74 -8.25 7.10
C TYR A 121 -8.63 -9.22 6.75
N GLN A 122 -8.03 -9.02 5.58
CA GLN A 122 -6.75 -9.62 5.20
C GLN A 122 -5.70 -8.52 5.13
N TYR A 123 -4.62 -8.66 5.89
CA TYR A 123 -3.49 -7.73 5.75
C TYR A 123 -2.43 -8.28 4.82
N TYR A 124 -1.68 -7.36 4.19
CA TYR A 124 -0.62 -7.66 3.24
C TYR A 124 0.61 -6.83 3.54
N ASP A 125 1.75 -7.49 3.66
CA ASP A 125 3.06 -6.88 3.57
C ASP A 125 3.57 -6.95 2.12
N TRP A 126 4.87 -7.03 1.91
CA TRP A 126 5.52 -7.14 0.61
C TRP A 126 6.70 -8.11 0.67
N ASN A 127 7.10 -8.67 -0.46
CA ASN A 127 8.32 -9.48 -0.60
C ASN A 127 9.32 -8.88 -1.58
N GLU A 128 9.03 -7.70 -2.12
CA GLU A 128 9.94 -6.87 -2.89
C GLU A 128 9.69 -5.40 -2.54
N ASP A 129 10.77 -4.65 -2.32
CA ASP A 129 10.70 -3.25 -1.91
C ASP A 129 11.53 -2.37 -2.85
N SER A 130 10.93 -1.34 -3.42
CA SER A 130 11.66 -0.32 -4.16
C SER A 130 12.60 0.51 -3.28
N GLU A 131 12.37 0.49 -1.95
CA GLU A 131 13.01 1.32 -0.93
C GLU A 131 12.75 2.83 -1.13
N ASP A 132 11.73 3.20 -1.87
CA ASP A 132 11.37 4.60 -2.09
C ASP A 132 10.83 5.28 -0.82
N GLY A 133 10.44 4.50 0.20
CA GLY A 133 10.13 4.99 1.54
C GLY A 133 11.35 5.46 2.34
N SER A 134 12.56 4.98 2.01
CA SER A 134 13.78 5.14 2.81
C SER A 134 14.55 6.44 2.55
N GLY A 135 13.99 7.39 1.80
CA GLY A 135 14.64 8.66 1.47
C GLY A 135 14.66 8.93 -0.04
N GLN A 136 15.52 9.85 -0.48
CA GLN A 136 15.60 10.23 -1.89
C GLN A 136 16.63 9.37 -2.64
N LEU A 137 16.24 8.17 -3.05
CA LEU A 137 17.03 7.33 -3.93
C LEU A 137 16.97 7.81 -5.38
N SER A 138 18.04 7.55 -6.14
CA SER A 138 18.02 7.79 -7.59
C SER A 138 17.09 6.84 -8.31
N VAL A 139 16.54 7.23 -9.46
CA VAL A 139 15.69 6.38 -10.30
C VAL A 139 16.35 5.03 -10.59
N LYS A 140 17.67 5.03 -10.87
CA LYS A 140 18.44 3.81 -11.12
C LYS A 140 18.46 2.85 -9.92
N GLN A 141 18.59 3.39 -8.70
CA GLN A 141 18.55 2.57 -7.47
C GLN A 141 17.17 2.01 -7.22
N LEU A 142 16.12 2.83 -7.37
CA LEU A 142 14.74 2.36 -7.24
C LEU A 142 14.42 1.22 -8.21
N ILE A 143 14.80 1.37 -9.49
CA ILE A 143 14.63 0.30 -10.48
C ILE A 143 15.41 -0.95 -10.07
N LYS A 144 16.67 -0.80 -9.65
CA LYS A 144 17.50 -1.93 -9.21
C LYS A 144 16.86 -2.67 -8.04
N ASN A 145 16.41 -1.95 -7.02
CA ASN A 145 15.78 -2.54 -5.85
C ASN A 145 14.46 -3.23 -6.23
N ALA A 146 13.58 -2.52 -6.94
CA ALA A 146 12.26 -3.01 -7.35
C ALA A 146 12.31 -4.16 -8.39
N THR A 147 13.48 -4.52 -8.92
CA THR A 147 13.67 -5.61 -9.90
C THR A 147 14.64 -6.67 -9.42
N ALA A 148 14.91 -6.74 -8.12
CA ALA A 148 15.86 -7.69 -7.54
C ALA A 148 15.26 -9.08 -7.37
N SER A 149 13.94 -9.18 -7.15
CA SER A 149 13.26 -10.46 -6.94
C SER A 149 13.18 -11.31 -8.21
N THR A 150 13.33 -12.61 -8.01
CA THR A 150 13.10 -13.66 -9.01
C THR A 150 11.97 -14.60 -8.62
N GLU A 151 11.24 -14.25 -7.57
CA GLU A 151 10.14 -15.05 -7.06
C GLU A 151 9.01 -15.18 -8.09
N LYS A 152 8.32 -16.31 -8.09
CA LYS A 152 7.19 -16.54 -9.01
C LYS A 152 6.05 -15.55 -8.77
N ASN A 153 5.80 -15.18 -7.51
CA ASN A 153 4.79 -14.24 -7.12
C ASN A 153 5.45 -13.10 -6.33
N ILE A 154 5.23 -11.87 -6.77
CA ILE A 154 5.88 -10.69 -6.22
C ILE A 154 4.81 -9.70 -5.75
N MET A 155 4.88 -9.30 -4.50
CA MET A 155 4.14 -8.18 -3.93
C MET A 155 5.13 -7.02 -3.78
N LEU A 156 5.16 -6.15 -4.79
CA LEU A 156 6.11 -5.04 -4.87
C LEU A 156 5.54 -3.78 -4.19
N LEU A 157 6.35 -3.16 -3.33
CA LEU A 157 6.03 -1.92 -2.64
C LEU A 157 6.62 -0.72 -3.37
N PHE A 158 5.76 0.26 -3.63
CA PHE A 158 6.04 1.66 -3.90
C PHE A 158 5.16 2.56 -3.04
N HIS A 159 5.47 3.85 -2.95
CA HIS A 159 4.64 4.84 -2.27
C HIS A 159 4.07 5.84 -3.27
N ASP A 160 2.78 6.11 -3.14
CA ASP A 160 2.05 7.13 -3.87
C ASP A 160 1.83 8.35 -2.96
N ALA A 161 2.92 9.04 -2.65
CA ALA A 161 2.93 10.22 -1.79
C ALA A 161 3.53 11.43 -2.52
N ASN A 162 3.34 12.61 -1.94
CA ASN A 162 4.01 13.82 -2.42
C ASN A 162 5.54 13.67 -2.31
N GLY A 163 6.29 14.27 -3.24
CA GLY A 163 7.76 14.22 -3.23
C GLY A 163 8.36 12.90 -3.76
N LYS A 164 7.57 12.05 -4.42
CA LYS A 164 8.00 10.77 -4.99
C LYS A 164 8.22 10.81 -6.51
N GLU A 165 8.80 11.90 -7.03
CA GLU A 165 9.02 12.09 -8.47
C GLU A 165 9.98 11.05 -9.07
N ASN A 166 10.96 10.56 -8.30
CA ASN A 166 11.84 9.49 -8.74
C ASN A 166 11.13 8.14 -8.79
N SER A 167 10.21 7.88 -7.86
CA SER A 167 9.35 6.69 -7.89
C SER A 167 8.50 6.68 -9.15
N LEU A 168 7.85 7.80 -9.49
CA LEU A 168 7.08 7.91 -10.74
C LEU A 168 7.91 7.54 -11.98
N LYS A 169 9.16 8.03 -12.05
CA LYS A 169 10.06 7.73 -13.18
C LYS A 169 10.51 6.27 -13.21
N ALA A 170 10.51 5.59 -12.07
CA ALA A 170 10.94 4.19 -11.95
C ALA A 170 9.82 3.19 -12.31
N ILE A 171 8.54 3.53 -12.09
CA ILE A 171 7.39 2.61 -12.24
C ILE A 171 7.34 1.99 -13.65
N GLY A 172 7.35 2.81 -14.71
CA GLY A 172 7.27 2.32 -16.09
C GLY A 172 8.40 1.32 -16.43
N PRO A 173 9.68 1.68 -16.24
CA PRO A 173 10.79 0.74 -16.43
C PRO A 173 10.69 -0.56 -15.63
N VAL A 174 10.20 -0.51 -14.40
CA VAL A 174 9.99 -1.70 -13.55
C VAL A 174 8.88 -2.59 -14.12
N ILE A 175 7.75 -2.00 -14.53
CA ILE A 175 6.67 -2.75 -15.18
C ILE A 175 7.19 -3.44 -16.44
N GLN A 176 7.87 -2.71 -17.32
CA GLN A 176 8.42 -3.23 -18.55
C GLN A 176 9.41 -4.38 -18.30
N TYR A 177 10.28 -4.26 -17.29
CA TYR A 177 11.23 -5.31 -16.92
C TYR A 177 10.52 -6.62 -16.57
N TYR A 178 9.49 -6.58 -15.73
CA TYR A 178 8.77 -7.78 -15.33
C TYR A 178 7.88 -8.32 -16.44
N GLN A 179 7.23 -7.46 -17.24
CA GLN A 179 6.45 -7.91 -18.41
C GLN A 179 7.33 -8.63 -19.43
N ASN A 180 8.54 -8.14 -19.69
CA ASN A 180 9.52 -8.80 -20.57
C ASN A 180 9.96 -10.18 -20.03
N LYS A 181 9.77 -10.45 -18.76
CA LYS A 181 9.99 -11.75 -18.11
C LYS A 181 8.73 -12.62 -18.01
N GLY A 182 7.61 -12.16 -18.56
CA GLY A 182 6.37 -12.90 -18.59
C GLY A 182 5.49 -12.72 -17.34
N TYR A 183 5.81 -11.78 -16.45
CA TYR A 183 4.92 -11.46 -15.32
C TYR A 183 3.72 -10.64 -15.76
N VAL A 184 2.61 -10.81 -15.05
CA VAL A 184 1.38 -10.06 -15.23
C VAL A 184 1.13 -9.24 -13.96
N PHE A 185 0.81 -7.96 -14.13
CA PHE A 185 0.48 -7.05 -13.03
C PHE A 185 -1.02 -7.09 -12.73
N LYS A 186 -1.37 -7.38 -11.47
CA LYS A 186 -2.75 -7.47 -11.00
C LYS A 186 -2.94 -6.67 -9.71
N GLY A 187 -4.15 -6.18 -9.48
CA GLY A 187 -4.60 -5.79 -8.17
C GLY A 187 -4.79 -7.00 -7.26
N ILE A 188 -4.74 -6.81 -5.96
CA ILE A 188 -5.05 -7.84 -4.96
C ILE A 188 -6.53 -8.20 -5.05
N ASP A 189 -6.82 -9.50 -5.03
CA ASP A 189 -8.14 -10.09 -4.93
C ASP A 189 -8.14 -11.28 -3.96
N ASP A 190 -9.28 -11.96 -3.80
CA ASP A 190 -9.43 -13.08 -2.87
C ASP A 190 -8.59 -14.32 -3.23
N SER A 191 -8.07 -14.38 -4.44
CA SER A 191 -7.19 -15.46 -4.92
C SER A 191 -5.70 -15.11 -4.80
N SER A 192 -5.38 -13.88 -4.43
CA SER A 192 -4.01 -13.39 -4.35
C SER A 192 -3.23 -14.10 -3.25
N PHE A 193 -1.95 -14.41 -3.53
CA PHE A 193 -1.05 -14.93 -2.51
C PHE A 193 -0.86 -13.88 -1.41
N VAL A 194 -0.73 -14.36 -0.18
CA VAL A 194 -0.59 -13.51 1.00
C VAL A 194 0.88 -13.43 1.40
N VAL A 195 1.35 -12.22 1.64
CA VAL A 195 2.70 -11.95 2.18
C VAL A 195 2.55 -11.38 3.58
N HIS A 196 3.16 -12.05 4.55
CA HIS A 196 3.27 -11.56 5.92
C HIS A 196 4.74 -11.54 6.34
N HIS A 197 5.19 -10.43 6.90
CA HIS A 197 6.49 -10.35 7.55
C HIS A 197 6.45 -11.04 8.93
N SER A 198 7.62 -11.43 9.45
CA SER A 198 7.74 -11.94 10.82
C SER A 198 7.42 -10.85 11.83
N VAL A 199 6.42 -11.07 12.66
CA VAL A 199 5.97 -10.10 13.66
C VAL A 199 6.75 -10.32 14.95
N ASN A 200 7.53 -9.32 15.36
CA ASN A 200 8.42 -9.37 16.53
C ASN A 200 8.11 -8.28 17.57
N ASN A 201 6.93 -7.70 17.50
CA ASN A 201 6.50 -6.60 18.37
C ASN A 201 5.09 -6.86 18.91
#